data_f2fb8230284620e4844300d69becd97d
#
_entry.id   f2fb8230284620e4844300d69becd97d
#
_cell.length_a   1.000
_cell.length_b   1.000
_cell.length_c   1.000
_cell.angle_alpha   90.00
_cell.angle_beta   90.00
_cell.angle_gamma   90.00
#
_symmetry.space_group_name_H-M   'P 1'
#
loop_
_entity.id
_entity.type
_entity.pdbx_description
1 polymer ?
#
loop_
_entity_poly.entity_id
_entity_poly.type
_entity_poly.pdbx_seq_one_letter_code
_entity_poly.pdbx_strand_id
1 'polypeptide(L)'
;MPRMMQPDAPHALFVVAGQDDASWRRAAELAERLTLPLRDVRGLNWRELACTGVLLVSEAGLALGLTGRGSPHPVAVDFCSGELLHRLRGIGPRREDMARAVGLPAPRQLHVVDATAGWGRDSAVLAALGCEVTMVERHPVVAALLEDGLARASISATAEVLRFLPRLHLVHADAAEWLSAAGVQPDVVLLDPMFPDRTGSAAVRKEMVLFQHLVGDDEDASRLLASALACARHRVVVKRPAAAPSLAGRKADVSIKGRSTRFDVYALQRIV
;
A
#
# COMPACT_ATOMS: atom_id res chain seq x y z
N MET A 1 28.58 0.11 21.17
CA MET A 1 27.41 -0.10 22.06
C MET A 1 26.28 0.81 21.57
N PRO A 2 25.17 0.32 21.03
CA PRO A 2 24.06 1.17 20.63
C PRO A 2 23.43 1.80 21.86
N ARG A 3 23.19 3.09 21.77
CA ARG A 3 22.60 3.95 22.80
C ARG A 3 21.20 3.45 23.15
N MET A 4 21.00 2.92 24.36
CA MET A 4 19.68 2.65 24.90
C MET A 4 18.94 3.98 25.03
N MET A 5 18.00 4.23 24.11
CA MET A 5 17.07 5.36 24.22
C MET A 5 16.02 5.07 25.29
N GLN A 6 15.69 6.11 26.05
CA GLN A 6 14.74 6.09 27.16
C GLN A 6 13.29 5.80 26.70
N PRO A 7 12.44 5.24 27.56
CA PRO A 7 11.15 4.67 27.19
C PRO A 7 9.96 5.64 27.20
N ASP A 8 10.11 6.91 26.84
CA ASP A 8 9.09 7.92 27.10
C ASP A 8 8.52 8.64 25.87
N ALA A 9 8.06 7.87 24.85
CA ALA A 9 7.10 8.42 23.89
C ALA A 9 5.93 7.44 23.74
N PRO A 10 4.71 7.78 24.20
CA PRO A 10 3.55 6.87 24.17
C PRO A 10 3.06 6.53 22.77
N HIS A 11 3.74 6.97 21.71
CA HIS A 11 3.37 6.75 20.31
C HIS A 11 4.48 6.14 19.45
N ALA A 12 5.55 5.61 20.05
CA ALA A 12 6.66 5.06 19.30
C ALA A 12 6.32 3.71 18.66
N LEU A 13 6.72 3.54 17.40
CA LEU A 13 6.77 2.25 16.73
C LEU A 13 8.11 1.59 17.04
N PHE A 14 8.13 0.28 17.33
CA PHE A 14 9.35 -0.47 17.59
C PHE A 14 9.52 -1.61 16.59
N VAL A 15 10.78 -1.99 16.36
CA VAL A 15 11.10 -3.24 15.70
C VAL A 15 11.37 -4.30 16.75
N VAL A 16 10.77 -5.46 16.61
CA VAL A 16 10.98 -6.61 17.47
C VAL A 16 11.37 -7.82 16.65
N ALA A 17 12.34 -8.59 17.13
CA ALA A 17 12.78 -9.82 16.49
C ALA A 17 11.98 -11.02 17.01
N GLY A 18 11.91 -12.05 16.17
CA GLY A 18 11.57 -13.41 16.61
C GLY A 18 12.62 -13.97 17.59
N GLN A 19 12.46 -15.24 17.96
CA GLN A 19 13.31 -15.87 18.98
C GLN A 19 14.63 -16.44 18.46
N ASP A 20 14.88 -16.38 17.16
CA ASP A 20 16.07 -16.92 16.51
C ASP A 20 17.07 -15.83 16.10
N ASP A 21 18.34 -16.22 15.92
CA ASP A 21 19.44 -15.31 15.58
C ASP A 21 19.29 -14.70 14.17
N ALA A 22 18.63 -15.37 13.24
CA ALA A 22 18.43 -14.88 11.89
C ALA A 22 17.42 -13.76 11.88
N SER A 23 16.28 -13.93 12.56
CA SER A 23 15.27 -12.88 12.75
C SER A 23 15.84 -11.68 13.50
N TRP A 24 16.72 -11.91 14.49
CA TRP A 24 17.37 -10.82 15.22
C TRP A 24 18.26 -9.96 14.33
N ARG A 25 19.09 -10.58 13.48
CA ARG A 25 19.93 -9.82 12.52
C ARG A 25 19.08 -9.00 11.55
N ARG A 26 18.06 -9.61 10.95
CA ARG A 26 17.12 -8.91 10.06
C ARG A 26 16.40 -7.76 10.77
N ALA A 27 16.00 -7.94 12.02
CA ALA A 27 15.36 -6.90 12.80
C ALA A 27 16.31 -5.73 13.10
N ALA A 28 17.59 -6.01 13.39
CA ALA A 28 18.61 -4.98 13.61
C ALA A 28 18.85 -4.13 12.35
N GLU A 29 19.03 -4.78 11.21
CA GLU A 29 19.18 -4.11 9.91
C GLU A 29 17.94 -3.27 9.55
N LEU A 30 16.76 -3.80 9.80
CA LEU A 30 15.51 -3.09 9.56
C LEU A 30 15.36 -1.88 10.50
N ALA A 31 15.68 -2.05 11.77
CA ALA A 31 15.62 -0.97 12.77
C ALA A 31 16.56 0.17 12.41
N GLU A 32 17.77 -0.13 11.98
CA GLU A 32 18.75 0.85 11.50
C GLU A 32 18.21 1.58 10.24
N ARG A 33 17.77 0.83 9.24
CA ARG A 33 17.23 1.38 7.98
C ARG A 33 16.04 2.30 8.19
N LEU A 34 15.13 1.92 9.11
CA LEU A 34 13.92 2.68 9.42
C LEU A 34 14.12 3.72 10.53
N THR A 35 15.31 3.80 11.12
CA THR A 35 15.60 4.67 12.29
C THR A 35 14.61 4.42 13.45
N LEU A 36 14.29 3.15 13.69
CA LEU A 36 13.39 2.70 14.74
C LEU A 36 14.12 2.02 15.89
N PRO A 37 13.64 2.14 17.14
CA PRO A 37 14.19 1.41 18.26
C PRO A 37 14.05 -0.11 18.06
N LEU A 38 15.13 -0.86 18.33
CA LEU A 38 15.09 -2.32 18.38
C LEU A 38 14.79 -2.80 19.80
N ARG A 39 13.90 -3.77 19.95
CA ARG A 39 13.55 -4.38 21.24
C ARG A 39 13.72 -5.89 21.20
N ASP A 40 14.40 -6.42 22.23
CA ASP A 40 14.41 -7.84 22.50
C ASP A 40 13.15 -8.20 23.30
N VAL A 41 12.34 -9.09 22.75
CA VAL A 41 11.10 -9.56 23.39
C VAL A 41 11.13 -11.06 23.63
N ARG A 42 12.31 -11.69 23.63
CA ARG A 42 12.44 -13.13 23.94
C ARG A 42 11.86 -13.42 25.33
N GLY A 43 10.87 -14.31 25.38
CA GLY A 43 10.16 -14.64 26.60
C GLY A 43 9.14 -13.59 27.09
N LEU A 44 8.94 -12.50 26.36
CA LEU A 44 7.95 -11.47 26.67
C LEU A 44 6.79 -11.49 25.65
N ASN A 45 5.65 -11.05 26.11
CA ASN A 45 4.52 -10.79 25.21
C ASN A 45 4.67 -9.39 24.59
N TRP A 46 5.01 -9.32 23.31
CA TRP A 46 5.20 -8.04 22.61
C TRP A 46 3.97 -7.13 22.65
N ARG A 47 2.75 -7.69 22.87
CA ARG A 47 1.52 -6.89 23.02
C ARG A 47 1.49 -6.06 24.30
N GLU A 48 2.34 -6.37 25.26
CA GLU A 48 2.44 -5.67 26.54
C GLU A 48 3.48 -4.52 26.51
N LEU A 49 4.15 -4.33 25.38
CA LEU A 49 5.06 -3.21 25.22
C LEU A 49 4.31 -1.88 25.31
N ALA A 50 4.92 -0.89 25.98
CA ALA A 50 4.38 0.46 26.11
C ALA A 50 4.63 1.28 24.83
N CYS A 51 4.00 0.89 23.72
CA CYS A 51 4.08 1.56 22.43
C CYS A 51 2.77 1.35 21.66
N THR A 52 2.58 2.07 20.57
CA THR A 52 1.37 1.95 19.75
C THR A 52 1.42 0.72 18.84
N GLY A 53 2.58 0.41 18.28
CA GLY A 53 2.73 -0.70 17.35
C GLY A 53 4.13 -1.27 17.30
N VAL A 54 4.25 -2.44 16.70
CA VAL A 54 5.50 -3.17 16.54
C VAL A 54 5.64 -3.75 15.14
N LEU A 55 6.85 -3.70 14.60
CA LEU A 55 7.24 -4.47 13.43
C LEU A 55 7.81 -5.79 13.89
N LEU A 56 7.09 -6.86 13.63
CA LEU A 56 7.48 -8.23 13.99
C LEU A 56 8.29 -8.81 12.85
N VAL A 57 9.52 -9.21 13.14
CA VAL A 57 10.39 -9.91 12.21
C VAL A 57 10.46 -11.38 12.60
N SER A 58 10.15 -12.27 11.68
CA SER A 58 10.16 -13.73 11.90
C SER A 58 10.58 -14.45 10.61
N GLU A 59 10.74 -15.77 10.67
CA GLU A 59 10.96 -16.60 9.48
C GLU A 59 9.81 -16.46 8.45
N ALA A 60 8.58 -16.24 8.93
CA ALA A 60 7.42 -16.03 8.06
C ALA A 60 7.42 -14.65 7.35
N GLY A 61 8.35 -13.77 7.69
CA GLY A 61 8.47 -12.43 7.10
C GLY A 61 8.18 -11.31 8.09
N LEU A 62 7.86 -10.14 7.54
CA LEU A 62 7.59 -8.91 8.28
C LEU A 62 6.08 -8.72 8.47
N ALA A 63 5.66 -8.40 9.69
CA ALA A 63 4.28 -8.08 10.01
C ALA A 63 4.19 -6.86 10.94
N LEU A 64 3.13 -6.09 10.80
CA LEU A 64 2.81 -4.96 11.66
C LEU A 64 1.74 -5.38 12.66
N GLY A 65 2.01 -5.19 13.95
CA GLY A 65 1.08 -5.47 15.04
C GLY A 65 0.78 -4.23 15.88
N LEU A 66 -0.45 -4.12 16.38
CA LEU A 66 -0.80 -3.17 17.44
C LEU A 66 -0.57 -3.80 18.80
N THR A 67 -0.03 -3.04 19.73
CA THR A 67 0.09 -3.42 21.12
C THR A 67 -1.24 -3.27 21.87
N GLY A 68 -1.30 -3.73 23.10
CA GLY A 68 -2.48 -3.69 23.94
C GLY A 68 -3.33 -4.96 23.92
N ARG A 69 -4.09 -5.12 24.99
CA ARG A 69 -4.96 -6.31 25.19
C ARG A 69 -6.12 -6.25 24.18
N GLY A 70 -6.36 -7.37 23.51
CA GLY A 70 -7.43 -7.46 22.50
C GLY A 70 -7.09 -6.87 21.14
N SER A 71 -5.84 -6.43 20.93
CA SER A 71 -5.37 -5.96 19.62
C SER A 71 -5.52 -7.03 18.53
N PRO A 72 -5.79 -6.63 17.29
CA PRO A 72 -5.95 -7.57 16.19
C PRO A 72 -4.67 -8.37 15.93
N HIS A 73 -4.81 -9.45 15.16
CA HIS A 73 -3.64 -10.19 14.67
C HIS A 73 -2.76 -9.26 13.85
N PRO A 74 -1.42 -9.43 13.90
CA PRO A 74 -0.50 -8.71 13.04
C PRO A 74 -0.87 -8.86 11.56
N VAL A 75 -0.61 -7.84 10.77
CA VAL A 75 -0.89 -7.80 9.34
C VAL A 75 0.43 -7.77 8.57
N ALA A 76 0.54 -8.63 7.57
CA ALA A 76 1.64 -8.67 6.61
C ALA A 76 1.11 -8.39 5.21
N VAL A 77 1.94 -7.85 4.34
CA VAL A 77 1.64 -7.84 2.91
C VAL A 77 1.87 -9.26 2.37
N ASP A 78 0.84 -9.86 1.81
CA ASP A 78 0.91 -11.23 1.27
C ASP A 78 0.24 -11.31 -0.11
N PHE A 79 1.09 -11.29 -1.14
CA PHE A 79 0.67 -11.45 -2.54
C PHE A 79 0.29 -12.90 -2.91
N CYS A 80 0.55 -13.86 -2.02
CA CYS A 80 0.16 -15.26 -2.17
C CYS A 80 -1.09 -15.61 -1.35
N SER A 81 -1.71 -14.65 -0.64
CA SER A 81 -2.86 -14.92 0.21
C SER A 81 -4.03 -15.51 -0.57
N GLY A 82 -4.70 -16.49 0.02
CA GLY A 82 -5.87 -17.13 -0.60
C GLY A 82 -6.98 -16.12 -0.92
N GLU A 83 -7.14 -15.06 -0.11
CA GLU A 83 -8.12 -13.99 -0.34
C GLU A 83 -7.80 -13.21 -1.62
N LEU A 84 -6.54 -12.76 -1.79
CA LEU A 84 -6.11 -12.05 -2.99
C LEU A 84 -6.24 -12.95 -4.23
N LEU A 85 -5.71 -14.16 -4.18
CA LEU A 85 -5.76 -15.10 -5.30
C LEU A 85 -7.21 -15.46 -5.68
N HIS A 86 -8.10 -15.64 -4.70
CA HIS A 86 -9.52 -15.84 -4.97
C HIS A 86 -10.14 -14.64 -5.68
N ARG A 87 -9.85 -13.41 -5.22
CA ARG A 87 -10.27 -12.18 -5.92
C ARG A 87 -9.75 -12.16 -7.37
N LEU A 88 -8.47 -12.49 -7.58
CA LEU A 88 -7.84 -12.44 -8.90
C LEU A 88 -8.41 -13.47 -9.90
N ARG A 89 -8.94 -14.61 -9.45
CA ARG A 89 -9.54 -15.64 -10.33
C ARG A 89 -10.83 -15.18 -11.02
N GLY A 90 -11.57 -14.28 -10.39
CA GLY A 90 -12.87 -13.80 -10.89
C GLY A 90 -12.83 -12.47 -11.62
N ILE A 91 -11.65 -11.83 -11.70
CA ILE A 91 -11.53 -10.49 -12.28
C ILE A 91 -11.58 -10.51 -13.81
N GLY A 92 -12.03 -9.39 -14.36
CA GLY A 92 -11.98 -9.14 -15.79
C GLY A 92 -12.03 -7.64 -16.08
N PRO A 93 -11.39 -7.18 -17.16
CA PRO A 93 -11.20 -5.74 -17.41
C PRO A 93 -12.52 -4.98 -17.60
N ARG A 94 -13.61 -5.67 -17.95
CA ARG A 94 -14.94 -5.05 -18.08
C ARG A 94 -15.79 -5.17 -16.81
N ARG A 95 -15.44 -6.02 -15.87
CA ARG A 95 -16.20 -6.27 -14.64
C ARG A 95 -15.71 -5.45 -13.47
N GLU A 96 -14.42 -5.14 -13.42
CA GLU A 96 -13.81 -4.34 -12.37
C GLU A 96 -13.97 -2.85 -12.67
N ASP A 97 -14.62 -2.11 -11.75
CA ASP A 97 -14.84 -0.67 -11.89
C ASP A 97 -13.51 0.08 -11.99
N MET A 98 -12.50 -0.32 -11.22
CA MET A 98 -11.15 0.23 -11.27
C MET A 98 -10.51 0.00 -12.64
N ALA A 99 -10.62 -1.20 -13.21
CA ALA A 99 -10.09 -1.51 -14.54
C ALA A 99 -10.72 -0.63 -15.62
N ARG A 100 -12.04 -0.44 -15.56
CA ARG A 100 -12.74 0.48 -16.47
C ARG A 100 -12.29 1.92 -16.29
N ALA A 101 -12.05 2.34 -15.04
CA ALA A 101 -11.57 3.68 -14.74
C ALA A 101 -10.17 3.94 -15.30
N VAL A 102 -9.24 2.98 -15.16
CA VAL A 102 -7.91 3.10 -15.76
C VAL A 102 -7.91 2.95 -17.27
N GLY A 103 -9.02 2.49 -17.88
CA GLY A 103 -9.22 2.42 -19.33
C GLY A 103 -9.02 1.05 -19.95
N LEU A 104 -9.15 0.00 -19.16
CA LEU A 104 -9.15 -1.38 -19.69
C LEU A 104 -10.55 -1.79 -20.21
N PRO A 105 -10.60 -2.70 -21.21
CA PRO A 105 -9.47 -3.21 -21.98
C PRO A 105 -8.86 -2.11 -22.85
N ALA A 106 -7.54 -2.11 -22.94
CA ALA A 106 -6.80 -1.17 -23.76
C ALA A 106 -6.18 -1.88 -24.99
N PRO A 107 -5.90 -1.16 -26.09
CA PRO A 107 -5.28 -1.75 -27.28
C PRO A 107 -3.81 -2.18 -27.06
N ARG A 108 -3.19 -1.69 -26.02
CA ARG A 108 -1.81 -2.00 -25.61
C ARG A 108 -1.70 -2.15 -24.11
N GLN A 109 -0.57 -2.66 -23.65
CA GLN A 109 -0.23 -2.66 -22.22
C GLN A 109 -0.11 -1.23 -21.68
N LEU A 110 -0.77 -0.97 -20.55
CA LEU A 110 -0.69 0.34 -19.88
C LEU A 110 0.35 0.31 -18.77
N HIS A 111 1.09 1.41 -18.65
CA HIS A 111 1.87 1.72 -17.47
C HIS A 111 1.01 2.54 -16.51
N VAL A 112 0.72 1.96 -15.36
CA VAL A 112 -0.06 2.60 -14.29
C VAL A 112 0.86 2.90 -13.11
N VAL A 113 0.83 4.14 -12.62
CA VAL A 113 1.44 4.48 -11.34
C VAL A 113 0.34 4.47 -10.27
N ASP A 114 0.44 3.57 -9.31
CA ASP A 114 -0.33 3.60 -8.08
C ASP A 114 0.44 4.48 -7.08
N ALA A 115 0.01 5.73 -6.97
CA ALA A 115 0.71 6.76 -6.20
C ALA A 115 0.38 6.72 -4.69
N THR A 116 -0.42 5.75 -4.27
CA THR A 116 -0.84 5.53 -2.88
C THR A 116 -0.92 4.03 -2.59
N ALA A 117 0.18 3.32 -2.84
CA ALA A 117 0.20 1.86 -2.99
C ALA A 117 -0.33 1.09 -1.76
N GLY A 118 -0.08 1.58 -0.55
CA GLY A 118 -0.56 0.97 0.68
C GLY A 118 -0.19 -0.51 0.80
N TRP A 119 -1.18 -1.39 0.84
CA TRP A 119 -0.97 -2.84 0.88
C TRP A 119 -0.74 -3.49 -0.49
N GLY A 120 -0.69 -2.73 -1.58
CA GLY A 120 -0.47 -3.21 -2.94
C GLY A 120 -1.61 -4.03 -3.55
N ARG A 121 -2.79 -4.07 -2.94
CA ARG A 121 -3.92 -4.91 -3.38
C ARG A 121 -4.49 -4.47 -4.73
N ASP A 122 -4.70 -3.16 -4.90
CA ASP A 122 -5.22 -2.61 -6.15
C ASP A 122 -4.17 -2.69 -7.26
N SER A 123 -2.90 -2.47 -6.92
CA SER A 123 -1.76 -2.71 -7.81
C SER A 123 -1.70 -4.16 -8.31
N ALA A 124 -1.89 -5.16 -7.43
CA ALA A 124 -1.92 -6.58 -7.82
C ALA A 124 -3.07 -6.89 -8.78
N VAL A 125 -4.24 -6.30 -8.58
CA VAL A 125 -5.40 -6.44 -9.49
C VAL A 125 -5.07 -5.87 -10.87
N LEU A 126 -4.50 -4.67 -10.94
CA LEU A 126 -4.11 -4.05 -12.22
C LEU A 126 -3.02 -4.85 -12.94
N ALA A 127 -2.02 -5.33 -12.20
CA ALA A 127 -0.96 -6.18 -12.75
C ALA A 127 -1.51 -7.52 -13.28
N ALA A 128 -2.46 -8.14 -12.56
CA ALA A 128 -3.12 -9.36 -13.01
C ALA A 128 -3.99 -9.15 -14.25
N LEU A 129 -4.48 -7.94 -14.48
CA LEU A 129 -5.19 -7.52 -15.69
C LEU A 129 -4.27 -7.10 -16.84
N GLY A 130 -2.94 -7.18 -16.64
CA GLY A 130 -1.92 -7.00 -17.68
C GLY A 130 -1.25 -5.62 -17.70
N CYS A 131 -1.51 -4.74 -16.73
CA CYS A 131 -0.79 -3.48 -16.61
C CYS A 131 0.62 -3.68 -16.07
N GLU A 132 1.58 -2.84 -16.48
CA GLU A 132 2.80 -2.59 -15.72
C GLU A 132 2.45 -1.59 -14.62
N VAL A 133 2.79 -1.89 -13.36
CA VAL A 133 2.38 -1.08 -12.22
C VAL A 133 3.59 -0.64 -11.41
N THR A 134 3.79 0.66 -11.32
CA THR A 134 4.73 1.25 -10.37
C THR A 134 3.97 1.63 -9.10
N MET A 135 4.27 0.95 -8.02
CA MET A 135 3.74 1.22 -6.68
C MET A 135 4.61 2.28 -6.00
N VAL A 136 4.08 3.45 -5.74
CA VAL A 136 4.79 4.49 -4.98
C VAL A 136 4.21 4.55 -3.57
N GLU A 137 5.09 4.38 -2.59
CA GLU A 137 4.71 4.39 -1.17
C GLU A 137 5.66 5.30 -0.39
N ARG A 138 5.10 6.29 0.32
CA ARG A 138 5.89 7.29 1.06
C ARG A 138 6.30 6.82 2.45
N HIS A 139 5.45 5.99 3.09
CA HIS A 139 5.69 5.61 4.47
C HIS A 139 6.72 4.48 4.56
N PRO A 140 7.88 4.68 5.22
CA PRO A 140 8.99 3.74 5.17
C PRO A 140 8.65 2.36 5.73
N VAL A 141 7.76 2.29 6.73
CA VAL A 141 7.30 1.01 7.30
C VAL A 141 6.43 0.24 6.31
N VAL A 142 5.53 0.94 5.61
CA VAL A 142 4.64 0.32 4.61
C VAL A 142 5.44 -0.13 3.40
N ALA A 143 6.39 0.68 2.94
CA ALA A 143 7.32 0.31 1.88
C ALA A 143 8.13 -0.96 2.25
N ALA A 144 8.61 -1.06 3.50
CA ALA A 144 9.31 -2.25 3.98
C ALA A 144 8.41 -3.50 4.01
N LEU A 145 7.13 -3.35 4.38
CA LEU A 145 6.15 -4.45 4.34
C LEU A 145 5.86 -4.91 2.90
N LEU A 146 5.75 -3.96 1.96
CA LEU A 146 5.59 -4.25 0.53
C LEU A 146 6.81 -4.98 -0.03
N GLU A 147 8.01 -4.49 0.27
CA GLU A 147 9.28 -5.10 -0.14
C GLU A 147 9.40 -6.55 0.35
N ASP A 148 9.10 -6.79 1.64
CA ASP A 148 9.08 -8.14 2.21
C ASP A 148 8.04 -9.04 1.55
N GLY A 149 6.83 -8.51 1.31
CA GLY A 149 5.75 -9.24 0.63
C GLY A 149 6.11 -9.64 -0.79
N LEU A 150 6.73 -8.73 -1.58
CA LEU A 150 7.22 -9.01 -2.92
C LEU A 150 8.34 -10.07 -2.91
N ALA A 151 9.29 -9.93 -1.98
CA ALA A 151 10.40 -10.88 -1.83
C ALA A 151 9.89 -12.29 -1.49
N ARG A 152 8.97 -12.43 -0.53
CA ARG A 152 8.37 -13.72 -0.18
C ARG A 152 7.57 -14.31 -1.34
N ALA A 153 6.81 -13.48 -2.04
CA ALA A 153 6.05 -13.92 -3.20
C ALA A 153 6.95 -14.43 -4.32
N SER A 154 8.12 -13.84 -4.54
CA SER A 154 9.07 -14.27 -5.57
C SER A 154 9.66 -15.67 -5.32
N ILE A 155 9.79 -16.04 -4.04
CA ILE A 155 10.31 -17.37 -3.63
C ILE A 155 9.21 -18.44 -3.70
N SER A 156 7.98 -18.08 -3.30
CA SER A 156 6.87 -19.02 -3.13
C SER A 156 5.92 -19.05 -4.34
N ALA A 157 6.33 -18.47 -5.48
CA ALA A 157 5.45 -18.16 -6.59
C ALA A 157 4.81 -19.40 -7.22
N THR A 158 3.49 -19.48 -7.08
CA THR A 158 2.66 -20.33 -7.95
C THR A 158 2.56 -19.73 -9.34
N ALA A 159 2.17 -20.54 -10.36
CA ALA A 159 1.94 -20.04 -11.71
C ALA A 159 0.95 -18.86 -11.76
N GLU A 160 0.04 -18.77 -10.80
CA GLU A 160 -0.93 -17.68 -10.66
C GLU A 160 -0.26 -16.38 -10.22
N VAL A 161 0.65 -16.45 -9.25
CA VAL A 161 1.43 -15.30 -8.76
C VAL A 161 2.42 -14.80 -9.81
N LEU A 162 3.10 -15.71 -10.50
CA LEU A 162 4.05 -15.38 -11.57
C LEU A 162 3.44 -14.60 -12.74
N ARG A 163 2.12 -14.64 -12.93
CA ARG A 163 1.44 -13.87 -13.98
C ARG A 163 1.41 -12.37 -13.70
N PHE A 164 1.39 -11.95 -12.45
CA PHE A 164 1.27 -10.54 -12.12
C PHE A 164 2.47 -9.97 -11.38
N LEU A 165 3.14 -10.77 -10.55
CA LEU A 165 4.25 -10.33 -9.71
C LEU A 165 5.38 -9.60 -10.49
N PRO A 166 5.83 -10.08 -11.66
CA PRO A 166 6.88 -9.40 -12.43
C PRO A 166 6.50 -8.00 -12.94
N ARG A 167 5.20 -7.67 -12.92
CA ARG A 167 4.66 -6.37 -13.34
C ARG A 167 4.54 -5.36 -12.19
N LEU A 168 4.90 -5.75 -10.97
CA LEU A 168 4.85 -4.88 -9.80
C LEU A 168 6.24 -4.33 -9.50
N HIS A 169 6.38 -3.01 -9.54
CA HIS A 169 7.63 -2.30 -9.25
C HIS A 169 7.41 -1.36 -8.08
N LEU A 170 8.16 -1.53 -6.99
CA LEU A 170 8.04 -0.71 -5.80
C LEU A 170 9.04 0.45 -5.84
N VAL A 171 8.55 1.65 -5.52
CA VAL A 171 9.34 2.87 -5.31
C VAL A 171 8.98 3.43 -3.93
N HIS A 172 9.98 3.56 -3.06
CA HIS A 172 9.83 4.24 -1.78
C HIS A 172 10.13 5.73 -1.96
N ALA A 173 9.09 6.55 -2.07
CA ALA A 173 9.19 8.00 -2.29
C ALA A 173 7.91 8.74 -1.93
N ASP A 174 7.98 10.06 -1.75
CA ASP A 174 6.80 10.92 -1.82
C ASP A 174 6.29 10.93 -3.27
N ALA A 175 5.03 10.53 -3.46
CA ALA A 175 4.49 10.34 -4.80
C ALA A 175 4.37 11.66 -5.59
N ALA A 176 4.05 12.78 -4.92
CA ALA A 176 3.93 14.07 -5.61
C ALA A 176 5.30 14.57 -6.10
N GLU A 177 6.35 14.37 -5.31
CA GLU A 177 7.74 14.68 -5.71
C GLU A 177 8.21 13.76 -6.82
N TRP A 178 7.98 12.45 -6.68
CA TRP A 178 8.40 11.46 -7.67
C TRP A 178 7.72 11.67 -9.03
N LEU A 179 6.41 11.94 -9.04
CA LEU A 179 5.65 12.25 -10.26
C LEU A 179 6.10 13.56 -10.92
N SER A 180 6.62 14.51 -10.14
CA SER A 180 7.13 15.78 -10.65
C SER A 180 8.56 15.69 -11.20
N ALA A 181 9.25 14.56 -10.99
CA ALA A 181 10.60 14.35 -11.49
C ALA A 181 10.62 14.22 -13.01
N ALA A 182 11.70 14.72 -13.63
CA ALA A 182 11.86 14.68 -15.08
C ALA A 182 11.84 13.24 -15.61
N GLY A 183 11.06 12.98 -16.65
CA GLY A 183 11.01 11.69 -17.35
C GLY A 183 9.93 10.72 -16.85
N VAL A 184 9.21 11.03 -15.78
CA VAL A 184 8.08 10.20 -15.32
C VAL A 184 6.84 10.56 -16.13
N GLN A 185 6.40 9.67 -17.02
CA GLN A 185 5.21 9.85 -17.86
C GLN A 185 4.40 8.55 -17.93
N PRO A 186 3.66 8.18 -16.88
CA PRO A 186 2.78 7.01 -16.92
C PRO A 186 1.58 7.25 -17.83
N ASP A 187 1.00 6.18 -18.32
CA ASP A 187 -0.27 6.27 -19.06
C ASP A 187 -1.40 6.72 -18.14
N VAL A 188 -1.43 6.17 -16.92
CA VAL A 188 -2.45 6.44 -15.91
C VAL A 188 -1.80 6.60 -14.54
N VAL A 189 -2.29 7.56 -13.75
CA VAL A 189 -2.00 7.65 -12.33
C VAL A 189 -3.25 7.29 -11.54
N LEU A 190 -3.14 6.29 -10.65
CA LEU A 190 -4.16 5.90 -9.69
C LEU A 190 -3.85 6.53 -8.32
N LEU A 191 -4.85 7.16 -7.73
CA LEU A 191 -4.82 7.74 -6.40
C LEU A 191 -5.91 7.09 -5.54
N ASP A 192 -5.54 6.58 -4.36
CA ASP A 192 -6.47 6.17 -3.31
C ASP A 192 -6.07 6.86 -1.99
N PRO A 193 -6.13 8.21 -1.95
CA PRO A 193 -5.77 8.94 -0.74
C PRO A 193 -6.68 8.52 0.40
N MET A 194 -6.09 8.27 1.57
CA MET A 194 -6.79 7.80 2.75
C MET A 194 -7.90 8.77 3.12
N PHE A 195 -9.12 8.28 3.06
CA PHE A 195 -10.28 8.99 3.57
C PHE A 195 -10.74 8.30 4.86
N PRO A 196 -11.06 9.03 5.93
CA PRO A 196 -11.54 8.44 7.16
C PRO A 196 -12.89 7.74 6.92
N ASP A 197 -12.84 6.49 6.48
CA ASP A 197 -14.03 5.72 6.14
C ASP A 197 -14.56 4.98 7.36
N ARG A 198 -15.83 5.19 7.69
CA ARG A 198 -16.50 4.55 8.83
C ARG A 198 -17.22 3.24 8.47
N THR A 199 -17.19 2.82 7.21
CA THR A 199 -17.98 1.71 6.68
C THR A 199 -17.12 0.63 6.03
N GLY A 200 -16.70 -0.37 6.78
CA GLY A 200 -15.95 -1.52 6.26
C GLY A 200 -16.22 -2.80 7.06
N SER A 201 -15.84 -3.97 6.53
CA SER A 201 -15.82 -5.22 7.29
C SER A 201 -14.88 -5.12 8.49
N ALA A 202 -15.05 -5.99 9.50
CA ALA A 202 -14.19 -5.96 10.70
C ALA A 202 -12.69 -6.15 10.38
N ALA A 203 -12.36 -6.93 9.34
CA ALA A 203 -10.97 -7.13 8.88
C ALA A 203 -10.40 -5.87 8.22
N VAL A 204 -11.14 -5.27 7.28
CA VAL A 204 -10.76 -4.02 6.59
C VAL A 204 -10.62 -2.87 7.59
N ARG A 205 -11.50 -2.80 8.60
CA ARG A 205 -11.38 -1.79 9.67
C ARG A 205 -10.11 -1.96 10.50
N LYS A 206 -9.67 -3.19 10.78
CA LYS A 206 -8.44 -3.46 11.55
C LYS A 206 -7.18 -3.02 10.79
N GLU A 207 -7.09 -3.34 9.51
CA GLU A 207 -5.99 -2.91 8.65
C GLU A 207 -5.98 -1.40 8.47
N MET A 208 -7.16 -0.80 8.28
CA MET A 208 -7.31 0.65 8.16
C MET A 208 -6.90 1.39 9.44
N VAL A 209 -7.25 0.88 10.62
CA VAL A 209 -6.82 1.45 11.90
C VAL A 209 -5.31 1.42 12.05
N LEU A 210 -4.67 0.28 11.69
CA LEU A 210 -3.21 0.17 11.66
C LEU A 210 -2.58 1.19 10.72
N PHE A 211 -3.16 1.34 9.53
CA PHE A 211 -2.68 2.25 8.51
C PHE A 211 -2.86 3.73 8.91
N GLN A 212 -4.00 4.09 9.46
CA GLN A 212 -4.27 5.46 9.95
C GLN A 212 -3.32 5.87 11.08
N HIS A 213 -2.97 4.94 11.98
CA HIS A 213 -2.00 5.21 13.04
C HIS A 213 -0.58 5.45 12.51
N LEU A 214 -0.25 4.89 11.34
CA LEU A 214 1.05 5.06 10.71
C LEU A 214 1.13 6.28 9.80
N VAL A 215 0.14 6.45 8.93
CA VAL A 215 0.23 7.37 7.78
C VAL A 215 -0.42 8.73 8.08
N GLY A 216 -1.34 8.77 9.05
CA GLY A 216 -2.12 9.99 9.34
C GLY A 216 -3.13 10.35 8.25
N ASP A 217 -3.68 11.57 8.32
CA ASP A 217 -4.59 12.12 7.32
C ASP A 217 -3.81 12.66 6.12
N ASP A 218 -4.39 12.55 4.93
CA ASP A 218 -3.74 12.96 3.68
C ASP A 218 -3.99 14.46 3.40
N GLU A 219 -3.30 15.33 4.15
CA GLU A 219 -3.35 16.79 3.93
C GLU A 219 -2.78 17.19 2.55
N ASP A 220 -1.95 16.34 1.95
CA ASP A 220 -1.25 16.57 0.69
C ASP A 220 -2.04 16.13 -0.58
N ALA A 221 -3.27 15.67 -0.42
CA ALA A 221 -4.05 15.11 -1.52
C ALA A 221 -4.23 16.08 -2.71
N SER A 222 -4.29 17.39 -2.44
CA SER A 222 -4.39 18.43 -3.48
C SER A 222 -3.10 18.54 -4.28
N ARG A 223 -1.94 18.50 -3.62
CA ARG A 223 -0.61 18.52 -4.25
C ARG A 223 -0.40 17.28 -5.11
N LEU A 224 -0.75 16.12 -4.55
CA LEU A 224 -0.64 14.84 -5.25
C LEU A 224 -1.51 14.81 -6.52
N LEU A 225 -2.77 15.27 -6.45
CA LEU A 225 -3.64 15.37 -7.62
C LEU A 225 -3.06 16.30 -8.69
N ALA A 226 -2.50 17.45 -8.29
CA ALA A 226 -1.89 18.39 -9.22
C ALA A 226 -0.68 17.77 -9.94
N SER A 227 0.24 17.12 -9.22
CA SER A 227 1.39 16.41 -9.79
C SER A 227 0.95 15.29 -10.73
N ALA A 228 -0.06 14.51 -10.34
CA ALA A 228 -0.61 13.42 -11.16
C ALA A 228 -1.18 13.94 -12.49
N LEU A 229 -1.94 15.04 -12.45
CA LEU A 229 -2.52 15.66 -13.65
C LEU A 229 -1.48 16.26 -14.58
N ALA A 230 -0.35 16.72 -14.04
CA ALA A 230 0.73 17.29 -14.83
C ALA A 230 1.57 16.22 -15.56
N CYS A 231 1.67 15.00 -15.03
CA CYS A 231 2.56 13.97 -15.59
C CYS A 231 1.83 12.83 -16.31
N ALA A 232 0.57 12.52 -15.96
CA ALA A 232 -0.17 11.43 -16.60
C ALA A 232 -0.41 11.73 -18.08
N ARG A 233 -0.21 10.71 -18.93
CA ARG A 233 -0.43 10.86 -20.38
C ARG A 233 -1.90 10.85 -20.75
N HIS A 234 -2.66 9.90 -20.20
CA HIS A 234 -4.04 9.67 -20.65
C HIS A 234 -5.08 10.06 -19.61
N ARG A 235 -4.88 9.74 -18.33
CA ARG A 235 -5.84 10.06 -17.28
C ARG A 235 -5.28 9.93 -15.87
N VAL A 236 -5.94 10.61 -14.95
CA VAL A 236 -5.79 10.38 -13.52
C VAL A 236 -7.09 9.76 -13.00
N VAL A 237 -6.97 8.74 -12.16
CA VAL A 237 -8.08 8.04 -11.54
C VAL A 237 -7.98 8.20 -10.03
N VAL A 238 -9.04 8.70 -9.39
CA VAL A 238 -9.10 8.87 -7.95
C VAL A 238 -10.18 7.97 -7.37
N LYS A 239 -9.80 7.06 -6.51
CA LYS A 239 -10.73 6.20 -5.77
C LYS A 239 -11.29 6.96 -4.58
N ARG A 240 -12.59 6.95 -4.40
CA ARG A 240 -13.30 7.67 -3.34
C ARG A 240 -14.44 6.83 -2.77
N PRO A 241 -14.81 7.02 -1.50
CA PRO A 241 -16.12 6.59 -1.01
C PRO A 241 -17.23 7.20 -1.85
N ALA A 242 -18.33 6.45 -2.08
CA ALA A 242 -19.38 6.86 -3.01
C ALA A 242 -19.97 8.25 -2.70
N ALA A 243 -20.07 8.62 -1.42
CA ALA A 243 -20.63 9.89 -0.96
C ALA A 243 -19.59 10.99 -0.67
N ALA A 244 -18.27 10.69 -0.80
CA ALA A 244 -17.24 11.68 -0.48
C ALA A 244 -17.25 12.85 -1.47
N PRO A 245 -16.83 14.07 -1.08
CA PRO A 245 -16.65 15.18 -2.02
C PRO A 245 -15.56 14.85 -3.05
N SER A 246 -15.52 15.58 -4.15
CA SER A 246 -14.41 15.48 -5.13
C SER A 246 -13.09 15.87 -4.47
N LEU A 247 -12.00 15.19 -4.86
CA LEU A 247 -10.66 15.49 -4.33
C LEU A 247 -10.27 16.92 -4.68
N ALA A 248 -9.76 17.67 -3.70
CA ALA A 248 -9.38 19.08 -3.87
C ALA A 248 -10.49 19.97 -4.46
N GLY A 249 -11.77 19.61 -4.31
CA GLY A 249 -12.88 20.35 -4.91
C GLY A 249 -12.97 20.29 -6.43
N ARG A 250 -12.05 19.57 -7.11
CA ARG A 250 -12.01 19.47 -8.56
C ARG A 250 -13.01 18.43 -9.08
N LYS A 251 -13.94 18.85 -9.90
CA LYS A 251 -14.92 17.95 -10.53
C LYS A 251 -14.22 17.04 -11.54
N ALA A 252 -14.50 15.74 -11.47
CA ALA A 252 -14.03 14.77 -12.45
C ALA A 252 -14.85 14.85 -13.75
N ASP A 253 -14.26 14.44 -14.88
CA ASP A 253 -14.96 14.38 -16.17
C ASP A 253 -15.98 13.25 -16.18
N VAL A 254 -15.62 12.10 -15.57
CA VAL A 254 -16.50 10.92 -15.44
C VAL A 254 -16.32 10.33 -14.05
N SER A 255 -17.42 9.82 -13.47
CA SER A 255 -17.36 9.02 -12.23
C SER A 255 -17.96 7.65 -12.48
N ILE A 256 -17.18 6.60 -12.29
CA ILE A 256 -17.63 5.22 -12.33
C ILE A 256 -18.02 4.81 -10.92
N LYS A 257 -19.33 4.63 -10.70
CA LYS A 257 -19.89 4.35 -9.38
C LYS A 257 -20.01 2.85 -9.16
N GLY A 258 -19.39 2.35 -8.10
CA GLY A 258 -19.64 1.06 -7.51
C GLY A 258 -20.63 1.15 -6.33
N ARG A 259 -20.78 0.07 -5.58
CA ARG A 259 -21.71 -0.01 -4.44
C ARG A 259 -21.34 0.90 -3.26
N SER A 260 -20.08 0.88 -2.84
CA SER A 260 -19.55 1.64 -1.70
C SER A 260 -18.45 2.61 -2.12
N THR A 261 -17.88 2.42 -3.28
CA THR A 261 -16.72 3.14 -3.80
C THR A 261 -17.07 3.70 -5.17
N ARG A 262 -16.49 4.84 -5.55
CA ARG A 262 -16.50 5.35 -6.91
C ARG A 262 -15.08 5.66 -7.37
N PHE A 263 -14.89 5.70 -8.67
CA PHE A 263 -13.65 6.11 -9.32
C PHE A 263 -13.92 7.39 -10.11
N ASP A 264 -13.35 8.49 -9.65
CA ASP A 264 -13.40 9.78 -10.33
C ASP A 264 -12.28 9.82 -11.37
N VAL A 265 -12.63 9.99 -12.65
CA VAL A 265 -11.70 9.95 -13.78
C VAL A 265 -11.54 11.37 -14.33
N TYR A 266 -10.29 11.82 -14.38
CA TYR A 266 -9.85 13.04 -15.03
C TYR A 266 -9.20 12.65 -16.35
N ALA A 267 -9.89 12.88 -17.46
CA ALA A 267 -9.45 12.48 -18.79
C ALA A 267 -8.55 13.56 -19.40
N LEU A 268 -7.35 13.17 -19.86
CA LEU A 268 -6.37 14.07 -20.50
C LEU A 268 -6.29 13.78 -21.99
N GLN A 269 -6.04 12.53 -22.36
CA GLN A 269 -5.97 12.10 -23.75
C GLN A 269 -6.62 10.73 -23.93
N ARG A 270 -7.08 10.44 -25.14
CA ARG A 270 -7.60 9.12 -25.49
C ARG A 270 -6.48 8.07 -25.44
N ILE A 271 -6.77 6.90 -24.88
CA ILE A 271 -5.89 5.72 -24.97
C ILE A 271 -6.02 5.15 -26.39
N VAL A 272 -4.93 5.11 -27.09
CA VAL A 272 -4.80 4.63 -28.48
C VAL A 272 -3.79 3.49 -28.56
#